data_7d4bc0d394efbc54f36ec6c43167cf42
#
_entry.id   7d4bc0d394efbc54f36ec6c43167cf42
#
_cell.length_a   1.000
_cell.length_b   1.000
_cell.length_c   1.000
_cell.angle_alpha   90.00
_cell.angle_beta   90.00
_cell.angle_gamma   90.00
#
_symmetry.space_group_name_H-M   'P 1'
#
loop_
_entity.id
_entity.type
_entity.pdbx_description
1 polymer ?
#
loop_
_entity_poly.entity_id
_entity_poly.type
_entity_poly.pdbx_seq_one_letter_code
_entity_poly.pdbx_strand_id
1 'polypeptide(L)'
;LEFRRVLFRSDPSPDGRGTLKIQRGIEVGHIFQLRTKYSEALKAVFQDEKGQSRPVEMGCYGIGITRIAAAAIEQNHDERGIIFPRPIAPFEACLVPIGYHKSPAVREAADRLYAELQAAGVDVLLEDRDERPGVLFADMDLLGIPHRLVLSDRGLAAGTIAYKGRTQPRSEEHTSELQS
;
A
#
# COMPACT_ATOMS: atom_id res chain seq x y z
N LEU A 1 -21.93 32.89 -2.16
CA LEU A 1 -21.34 32.81 -3.50
C LEU A 1 -21.88 31.57 -4.20
N GLU A 2 -22.89 31.76 -5.06
CA GLU A 2 -23.39 30.69 -5.93
C GLU A 2 -22.38 30.42 -7.05
N PHE A 3 -21.59 29.38 -6.91
CA PHE A 3 -20.82 28.85 -8.02
C PHE A 3 -21.73 28.02 -8.94
N ARG A 4 -22.53 28.70 -9.76
CA ARG A 4 -23.28 28.09 -10.87
C ARG A 4 -22.59 28.26 -12.22
N ARG A 5 -21.31 28.60 -12.26
CA ARG A 5 -20.57 28.67 -13.50
C ARG A 5 -20.02 27.30 -13.85
N VAL A 6 -20.41 26.80 -15.02
CA VAL A 6 -19.75 25.63 -15.60
C VAL A 6 -18.31 26.03 -15.92
N LEU A 7 -17.35 25.36 -15.29
CA LEU A 7 -15.94 25.57 -15.56
C LEU A 7 -15.57 24.91 -16.88
N PHE A 8 -14.98 25.65 -17.78
CA PHE A 8 -14.46 25.13 -19.05
C PHE A 8 -12.97 24.85 -18.94
N ARG A 9 -12.50 23.92 -19.81
CA ARG A 9 -11.07 23.71 -19.99
C ARG A 9 -10.44 25.01 -20.46
N SER A 10 -9.34 25.42 -19.81
CA SER A 10 -8.60 26.67 -20.07
C SER A 10 -9.21 27.94 -19.46
N ASP A 11 -10.24 27.87 -18.64
CA ASP A 11 -10.62 29.03 -17.82
C ASP A 11 -9.45 29.45 -16.91
N PRO A 12 -9.29 30.74 -16.63
CA PRO A 12 -8.25 31.18 -15.71
C PRO A 12 -8.53 30.62 -14.30
N SER A 13 -7.44 30.26 -13.61
CA SER A 13 -7.53 29.85 -12.21
C SER A 13 -8.10 30.98 -11.35
N PRO A 14 -8.92 30.68 -10.31
CA PRO A 14 -9.44 31.69 -9.40
C PRO A 14 -8.40 32.55 -8.69
N ASP A 15 -7.17 32.04 -8.54
CA ASP A 15 -6.01 32.75 -7.97
C ASP A 15 -5.20 33.54 -9.00
N GLY A 16 -5.60 33.53 -10.26
CA GLY A 16 -4.93 34.23 -11.37
C GLY A 16 -3.60 33.59 -11.82
N ARG A 17 -3.21 32.43 -11.27
CA ARG A 17 -1.91 31.82 -11.51
C ARG A 17 -1.97 30.64 -12.48
N GLY A 18 -2.58 30.80 -13.62
CA GLY A 18 -2.62 29.76 -14.65
C GLY A 18 -4.00 29.46 -15.17
N THR A 19 -4.17 28.34 -15.83
CA THR A 19 -5.42 27.89 -16.45
C THR A 19 -5.91 26.59 -15.85
N LEU A 20 -7.25 26.40 -15.83
CA LEU A 20 -7.87 25.20 -15.34
C LEU A 20 -7.68 24.05 -16.31
N LYS A 21 -7.33 22.86 -15.78
CA LYS A 21 -7.24 21.61 -16.50
C LYS A 21 -8.23 20.61 -15.94
N ILE A 22 -9.12 20.10 -16.79
CA ILE A 22 -10.06 19.05 -16.40
C ILE A 22 -9.31 17.70 -16.41
N GLN A 23 -9.29 17.03 -15.26
CA GLN A 23 -8.70 15.70 -15.10
C GLN A 23 -9.70 14.76 -14.41
N ARG A 24 -9.56 13.46 -14.68
CA ARG A 24 -10.24 12.43 -13.90
C ARG A 24 -9.40 12.11 -12.68
N GLY A 25 -10.05 11.86 -11.56
CA GLY A 25 -9.41 11.45 -10.32
C GLY A 25 -10.25 10.40 -9.59
N ILE A 26 -9.64 9.72 -8.64
CA ILE A 26 -10.32 8.80 -7.74
C ILE A 26 -10.58 9.57 -6.45
N GLU A 27 -11.86 9.70 -6.05
CA GLU A 27 -12.23 10.34 -4.79
C GLU A 27 -11.92 9.39 -3.63
N VAL A 28 -10.91 9.72 -2.84
CA VAL A 28 -10.50 8.91 -1.66
C VAL A 28 -11.11 9.41 -0.36
N GLY A 29 -11.52 10.66 -0.32
CA GLY A 29 -12.17 11.26 0.85
C GLY A 29 -13.06 12.44 0.47
N HIS A 30 -14.00 12.78 1.35
CA HIS A 30 -14.95 13.87 1.14
C HIS A 30 -15.27 14.59 2.45
N ILE A 31 -15.42 15.91 2.36
CA ILE A 31 -15.89 16.76 3.46
C ILE A 31 -17.30 17.20 3.14
N PHE A 32 -18.24 16.91 4.05
CA PHE A 32 -19.62 17.30 3.93
C PHE A 32 -19.93 18.44 4.88
N GLN A 33 -20.33 19.58 4.36
CA GLN A 33 -20.81 20.71 5.14
C GLN A 33 -22.32 20.53 5.38
N LEU A 34 -22.69 19.96 6.52
CA LEU A 34 -24.08 19.64 6.85
C LEU A 34 -24.82 20.83 7.42
N ARG A 35 -24.13 21.83 7.96
CA ARG A 35 -24.67 22.99 8.64
C ARG A 35 -25.71 22.59 9.70
N THR A 36 -26.91 23.19 9.72
CA THR A 36 -27.95 22.92 10.71
C THR A 36 -29.02 21.93 10.23
N LYS A 37 -28.83 21.32 9.03
CA LYS A 37 -29.84 20.46 8.41
C LYS A 37 -30.34 19.32 9.33
N TYR A 38 -29.44 18.70 10.06
CA TYR A 38 -29.79 17.60 10.96
C TYR A 38 -29.95 18.06 12.41
N SER A 39 -29.16 19.01 12.85
CA SER A 39 -29.24 19.53 14.23
C SER A 39 -30.58 20.20 14.53
N GLU A 40 -31.17 20.92 13.60
CA GLU A 40 -32.53 21.49 13.74
C GLU A 40 -33.57 20.38 13.89
N ALA A 41 -33.56 19.36 13.01
CA ALA A 41 -34.47 18.22 13.07
C ALA A 41 -34.35 17.42 14.37
N LEU A 42 -33.12 17.25 14.88
CA LEU A 42 -32.81 16.54 16.13
C LEU A 42 -32.97 17.43 17.38
N LYS A 43 -33.26 18.73 17.21
CA LYS A 43 -33.25 19.73 18.29
C LYS A 43 -31.94 19.75 19.08
N ALA A 44 -30.82 19.47 18.39
CA ALA A 44 -29.49 19.53 18.96
C ALA A 44 -29.03 20.98 19.02
N VAL A 45 -29.10 21.57 20.20
CA VAL A 45 -28.82 23.00 20.44
C VAL A 45 -27.75 23.16 21.53
N PHE A 46 -27.04 24.27 21.49
CA PHE A 46 -26.15 24.72 22.56
C PHE A 46 -26.53 26.16 22.98
N GLN A 47 -26.08 26.57 24.15
CA GLN A 47 -26.21 27.98 24.57
C GLN A 47 -24.93 28.72 24.20
N ASP A 48 -25.08 29.82 23.49
CA ASP A 48 -23.98 30.71 23.15
C ASP A 48 -23.52 31.53 24.38
N GLU A 49 -22.47 32.34 24.23
CA GLU A 49 -21.91 33.18 25.29
C GLU A 49 -22.95 34.18 25.88
N LYS A 50 -24.02 34.46 25.17
CA LYS A 50 -25.12 35.31 25.59
C LYS A 50 -26.29 34.54 26.19
N GLY A 51 -26.16 33.23 26.37
CA GLY A 51 -27.23 32.36 26.87
C GLY A 51 -28.32 32.06 25.85
N GLN A 52 -28.13 32.39 24.57
CA GLN A 52 -29.12 32.11 23.54
C GLN A 52 -28.96 30.67 23.00
N SER A 53 -30.07 29.96 22.86
CA SER A 53 -30.07 28.61 22.28
C SER A 53 -29.91 28.70 20.78
N ARG A 54 -28.88 28.00 20.27
CA ARG A 54 -28.57 27.93 18.84
C ARG A 54 -28.40 26.48 18.38
N PRO A 55 -28.85 26.14 17.14
CA PRO A 55 -28.55 24.83 16.56
C PRO A 55 -27.08 24.63 16.41
N VAL A 56 -26.63 23.39 16.62
CA VAL A 56 -25.22 23.00 16.40
C VAL A 56 -24.91 23.01 14.90
N GLU A 57 -23.82 23.67 14.50
CA GLU A 57 -23.27 23.54 13.14
C GLU A 57 -22.57 22.20 12.99
N MET A 58 -22.88 21.46 11.93
CA MET A 58 -22.42 20.11 11.72
C MET A 58 -21.55 19.99 10.48
N GLY A 59 -20.51 19.18 10.57
CA GLY A 59 -19.70 18.71 9.46
C GLY A 59 -19.54 17.19 9.51
N CYS A 60 -19.29 16.57 8.37
CA CYS A 60 -18.97 15.15 8.28
C CYS A 60 -17.72 14.98 7.40
N TYR A 61 -16.83 14.08 7.82
CA TYR A 61 -15.55 13.86 7.17
C TYR A 61 -15.41 12.37 6.90
N GLY A 62 -15.38 11.99 5.64
CA GLY A 62 -15.32 10.60 5.22
C GLY A 62 -14.06 10.26 4.46
N ILE A 63 -13.44 9.11 4.75
CA ILE A 63 -12.33 8.54 4.01
C ILE A 63 -12.68 7.09 3.65
N GLY A 64 -12.55 6.75 2.36
CA GLY A 64 -12.77 5.39 1.88
C GLY A 64 -11.51 4.53 2.00
N ILE A 65 -11.32 3.83 3.11
CA ILE A 65 -10.12 3.03 3.39
C ILE A 65 -9.86 2.00 2.27
N THR A 66 -10.86 1.21 1.91
CA THR A 66 -10.74 0.23 0.83
C THR A 66 -10.52 0.88 -0.53
N ARG A 67 -11.11 2.04 -0.76
CA ARG A 67 -10.90 2.82 -1.98
C ARG A 67 -9.48 3.36 -2.08
N ILE A 68 -8.84 3.71 -0.96
CA ILE A 68 -7.42 4.13 -0.95
C ILE A 68 -6.53 2.98 -1.43
N ALA A 69 -6.75 1.76 -0.96
CA ALA A 69 -6.00 0.59 -1.41
C ALA A 69 -6.18 0.37 -2.92
N ALA A 70 -7.42 0.41 -3.42
CA ALA A 70 -7.70 0.29 -4.84
C ALA A 70 -7.06 1.41 -5.68
N ALA A 71 -7.11 2.65 -5.20
CA ALA A 71 -6.49 3.79 -5.86
C ALA A 71 -4.95 3.68 -5.90
N ALA A 72 -4.35 3.16 -4.84
CA ALA A 72 -2.92 2.92 -4.78
C ALA A 72 -2.48 1.84 -5.79
N ILE A 73 -3.25 0.76 -5.93
CA ILE A 73 -3.02 -0.28 -6.95
C ILE A 73 -3.14 0.30 -8.36
N GLU A 74 -4.20 1.07 -8.62
CA GLU A 74 -4.43 1.70 -9.93
C GLU A 74 -3.30 2.67 -10.33
N GLN A 75 -2.66 3.33 -9.37
CA GLN A 75 -1.59 4.29 -9.61
C GLN A 75 -0.18 3.68 -9.58
N ASN A 76 -0.03 2.51 -9.00
CA ASN A 76 1.28 1.88 -8.77
C ASN A 76 1.26 0.42 -9.24
N HIS A 77 1.39 0.23 -10.55
CA HIS A 77 1.49 -1.09 -11.18
C HIS A 77 2.37 -1.02 -12.44
N ASP A 78 2.80 -2.17 -12.91
CA ASP A 78 3.42 -2.38 -14.21
C ASP A 78 2.79 -3.59 -14.91
N GLU A 79 3.34 -4.01 -16.05
CA GLU A 79 2.86 -5.18 -16.81
C GLU A 79 2.95 -6.50 -16.04
N ARG A 80 3.73 -6.57 -14.98
CA ARG A 80 3.95 -7.77 -14.15
C ARG A 80 3.01 -7.83 -12.95
N GLY A 81 2.41 -6.70 -12.55
CA GLY A 81 1.49 -6.65 -11.42
C GLY A 81 1.61 -5.38 -10.58
N ILE A 82 1.20 -5.48 -9.33
CA ILE A 82 1.15 -4.37 -8.39
C ILE A 82 2.56 -3.94 -7.96
N ILE A 83 2.73 -2.65 -7.69
CA ILE A 83 3.91 -2.07 -7.04
C ILE A 83 3.43 -1.37 -5.78
N PHE A 84 3.26 -2.09 -4.68
CA PHE A 84 2.77 -1.47 -3.45
C PHE A 84 3.76 -0.44 -2.89
N PRO A 85 3.29 0.77 -2.57
CA PRO A 85 4.03 1.65 -1.67
C PRO A 85 4.22 0.96 -0.31
N ARG A 86 5.43 1.01 0.24
CA ARG A 86 5.80 0.32 1.47
C ARG A 86 4.79 0.49 2.63
N PRO A 87 4.24 1.70 2.91
CA PRO A 87 3.33 1.90 4.05
C PRO A 87 2.00 1.15 3.98
N ILE A 88 1.61 0.65 2.80
CA ILE A 88 0.34 -0.05 2.57
C ILE A 88 0.53 -1.42 1.92
N ALA A 89 1.76 -1.87 1.79
CA ALA A 89 2.06 -3.22 1.30
C ALA A 89 1.50 -4.26 2.30
N PRO A 90 0.85 -5.33 1.81
CA PRO A 90 0.31 -6.38 2.67
C PRO A 90 1.40 -7.14 3.42
N PHE A 91 2.60 -7.20 2.86
CA PHE A 91 3.83 -7.71 3.46
C PHE A 91 4.99 -6.82 3.02
N GLU A 92 5.98 -6.60 3.90
CA GLU A 92 7.19 -5.87 3.55
C GLU A 92 8.12 -6.69 2.67
N ALA A 93 8.21 -8.00 2.95
CA ALA A 93 9.08 -8.92 2.23
C ALA A 93 8.39 -10.25 1.92
N CYS A 94 8.87 -10.95 0.90
CA CYS A 94 8.58 -12.36 0.70
C CYS A 94 9.87 -13.16 0.69
N LEU A 95 9.83 -14.33 1.32
CA LEU A 95 10.88 -15.31 1.35
C LEU A 95 10.49 -16.48 0.43
N VAL A 96 11.28 -16.71 -0.61
CA VAL A 96 11.01 -17.72 -1.64
C VAL A 96 12.11 -18.78 -1.61
N PRO A 97 11.94 -19.86 -0.82
CA PRO A 97 12.89 -20.96 -0.75
C PRO A 97 12.67 -21.93 -1.90
N ILE A 98 13.60 -21.97 -2.84
CA ILE A 98 13.55 -22.89 -3.99
C ILE A 98 13.90 -24.30 -3.53
N GLY A 99 12.94 -25.20 -3.61
CA GLY A 99 13.08 -26.58 -3.15
C GLY A 99 12.80 -26.81 -1.67
N TYR A 100 11.96 -25.96 -1.07
CA TYR A 100 11.56 -26.04 0.34
C TYR A 100 11.14 -27.43 0.80
N HIS A 101 10.40 -28.19 -0.04
CA HIS A 101 9.97 -29.57 0.27
C HIS A 101 11.00 -30.64 -0.11
N LYS A 102 12.05 -30.29 -0.87
CA LYS A 102 13.01 -31.25 -1.44
C LYS A 102 14.37 -31.19 -0.75
N SER A 103 14.77 -30.02 -0.25
CA SER A 103 16.05 -29.81 0.43
C SER A 103 15.83 -29.47 1.91
N PRO A 104 16.22 -30.36 2.84
CA PRO A 104 16.19 -30.05 4.27
C PRO A 104 17.01 -28.81 4.64
N ALA A 105 18.16 -28.61 3.99
CA ALA A 105 19.01 -27.45 4.24
C ALA A 105 18.32 -26.11 3.86
N VAL A 106 17.65 -26.09 2.71
CA VAL A 106 16.88 -24.89 2.29
C VAL A 106 15.71 -24.63 3.24
N ARG A 107 15.01 -25.68 3.66
CA ARG A 107 13.91 -25.56 4.63
C ARG A 107 14.39 -24.96 5.95
N GLU A 108 15.41 -25.57 6.54
CA GLU A 108 15.95 -25.14 7.84
C GLU A 108 16.44 -23.69 7.79
N ALA A 109 17.16 -23.33 6.73
CA ALA A 109 17.61 -21.95 6.51
C ALA A 109 16.42 -20.98 6.32
N ALA A 110 15.39 -21.38 5.58
CA ALA A 110 14.21 -20.56 5.35
C ALA A 110 13.41 -20.35 6.66
N ASP A 111 13.17 -21.42 7.41
CA ASP A 111 12.42 -21.35 8.68
C ASP A 111 13.14 -20.46 9.70
N ARG A 112 14.49 -20.59 9.79
CA ARG A 112 15.30 -19.73 10.64
C ARG A 112 15.22 -18.26 10.22
N LEU A 113 15.45 -17.96 8.94
CA LEU A 113 15.41 -16.60 8.43
C LEU A 113 14.01 -15.98 8.57
N TYR A 114 12.96 -16.78 8.35
CA TYR A 114 11.59 -16.36 8.56
C TYR A 114 11.35 -15.93 10.02
N ALA A 115 11.78 -16.75 10.98
CA ALA A 115 11.66 -16.43 12.40
C ALA A 115 12.48 -15.19 12.79
N GLU A 116 13.68 -15.03 12.25
CA GLU A 116 14.54 -13.86 12.49
C GLU A 116 13.91 -12.57 11.96
N LEU A 117 13.35 -12.60 10.76
CA LEU A 117 12.64 -11.45 10.17
C LEU A 117 11.40 -11.08 10.98
N GLN A 118 10.60 -12.05 11.40
CA GLN A 118 9.45 -11.81 12.28
C GLN A 118 9.87 -11.23 13.64
N ALA A 119 10.94 -11.76 14.24
CA ALA A 119 11.47 -11.24 15.50
C ALA A 119 12.00 -9.79 15.35
N ALA A 120 12.47 -9.43 14.16
CA ALA A 120 12.88 -8.05 13.83
C ALA A 120 11.69 -7.13 13.51
N GLY A 121 10.45 -7.63 13.56
CA GLY A 121 9.24 -6.85 13.29
C GLY A 121 8.95 -6.63 11.81
N VAL A 122 9.52 -7.46 10.92
CA VAL A 122 9.26 -7.41 9.47
C VAL A 122 8.04 -8.28 9.15
N ASP A 123 7.04 -7.71 8.49
CA ASP A 123 5.93 -8.48 7.93
C ASP A 123 6.41 -9.25 6.70
N VAL A 124 6.62 -10.57 6.87
CA VAL A 124 7.19 -11.44 5.85
C VAL A 124 6.22 -12.55 5.44
N LEU A 125 6.08 -12.76 4.14
CA LEU A 125 5.37 -13.90 3.55
C LEU A 125 6.37 -15.01 3.24
N LEU A 126 6.17 -16.21 3.79
CA LEU A 126 6.91 -17.41 3.39
C LEU A 126 6.17 -18.10 2.23
N GLU A 127 6.83 -18.22 1.09
CA GLU A 127 6.31 -18.93 -0.07
C GLU A 127 6.72 -20.41 -0.01
N ASP A 128 5.88 -21.25 0.58
CA ASP A 128 6.14 -22.66 0.88
C ASP A 128 5.53 -23.65 -0.12
N ARG A 129 4.92 -23.16 -1.22
CA ARG A 129 4.31 -24.04 -2.24
C ARG A 129 5.36 -24.83 -3.04
N ASP A 130 5.03 -26.08 -3.40
CA ASP A 130 5.86 -26.90 -4.29
C ASP A 130 5.56 -26.58 -5.76
N GLU A 131 5.96 -25.38 -6.18
CA GLU A 131 5.77 -24.90 -7.54
C GLU A 131 7.11 -24.57 -8.22
N ARG A 132 7.06 -24.36 -9.54
CA ARG A 132 8.25 -23.97 -10.30
C ARG A 132 8.70 -22.55 -9.94
N PRO A 133 10.01 -22.27 -9.84
CA PRO A 133 10.52 -20.95 -9.46
C PRO A 133 9.92 -19.80 -10.26
N GLY A 134 9.71 -19.99 -11.58
CA GLY A 134 9.11 -18.97 -12.43
C GLY A 134 7.67 -18.61 -12.05
N VAL A 135 6.89 -19.58 -11.60
CA VAL A 135 5.53 -19.37 -11.10
C VAL A 135 5.56 -18.59 -9.78
N LEU A 136 6.38 -19.06 -8.82
CA LEU A 136 6.54 -18.39 -7.52
C LEU A 136 6.96 -16.91 -7.71
N PHE A 137 7.90 -16.66 -8.60
CA PHE A 137 8.37 -15.30 -8.86
C PHE A 137 7.31 -14.42 -9.53
N ALA A 138 6.54 -14.98 -10.47
CA ALA A 138 5.45 -14.26 -11.14
C ALA A 138 4.33 -13.90 -10.15
N ASP A 139 3.98 -14.81 -9.25
CA ASP A 139 2.98 -14.57 -8.21
C ASP A 139 3.43 -13.48 -7.24
N MET A 140 4.70 -13.48 -6.81
CA MET A 140 5.24 -12.43 -5.93
C MET A 140 5.32 -11.07 -6.64
N ASP A 141 5.66 -11.04 -7.93
CA ASP A 141 5.62 -9.81 -8.73
C ASP A 141 4.16 -9.32 -8.91
N LEU A 142 3.20 -10.24 -9.12
CA LEU A 142 1.77 -9.91 -9.22
C LEU A 142 1.23 -9.33 -7.91
N LEU A 143 1.55 -9.95 -6.77
CA LEU A 143 1.17 -9.47 -5.44
C LEU A 143 1.81 -8.14 -5.07
N GLY A 144 2.90 -7.77 -5.74
CA GLY A 144 3.53 -6.46 -5.56
C GLY A 144 4.28 -6.26 -4.26
N ILE A 145 4.78 -7.34 -3.65
CA ILE A 145 5.55 -7.26 -2.39
C ILE A 145 6.88 -6.54 -2.66
N PRO A 146 7.23 -5.51 -1.84
CA PRO A 146 8.38 -4.64 -2.11
C PRO A 146 9.72 -5.36 -2.19
N HIS A 147 9.96 -6.33 -1.30
CA HIS A 147 11.25 -7.03 -1.16
C HIS A 147 11.10 -8.54 -1.34
N ARG A 148 11.95 -9.14 -2.16
CA ARG A 148 12.00 -10.59 -2.35
C ARG A 148 13.38 -11.15 -2.02
N LEU A 149 13.40 -12.11 -1.09
CA LEU A 149 14.56 -12.90 -0.69
C LEU A 149 14.40 -14.30 -1.26
N VAL A 150 15.45 -14.83 -1.92
CA VAL A 150 15.43 -16.15 -2.53
C VAL A 150 16.53 -16.99 -1.94
N LEU A 151 16.15 -18.13 -1.36
CA LEU A 151 17.06 -19.18 -0.88
C LEU A 151 17.08 -20.33 -1.87
N SER A 152 18.26 -20.91 -2.07
CA SER A 152 18.45 -22.11 -2.90
C SER A 152 19.66 -22.88 -2.42
N ASP A 153 19.73 -24.17 -2.73
CA ASP A 153 20.93 -24.99 -2.40
C ASP A 153 22.21 -24.36 -2.91
N ARG A 154 22.20 -23.83 -4.13
CA ARG A 154 23.35 -23.16 -4.72
C ARG A 154 23.76 -21.91 -3.95
N GLY A 155 22.78 -21.09 -3.55
CA GLY A 155 23.03 -19.88 -2.76
C GLY A 155 23.57 -20.21 -1.38
N LEU A 156 22.97 -21.20 -0.70
CA LEU A 156 23.45 -21.67 0.61
C LEU A 156 24.86 -22.22 0.55
N ALA A 157 25.22 -23.02 -0.49
CA ALA A 157 26.58 -23.51 -0.68
C ALA A 157 27.60 -22.39 -0.93
N ALA A 158 27.15 -21.26 -1.50
CA ALA A 158 27.99 -20.08 -1.73
C ALA A 158 27.94 -19.08 -0.55
N GLY A 159 27.12 -19.33 0.50
CA GLY A 159 26.90 -18.40 1.60
C GLY A 159 26.18 -17.13 1.16
N THR A 160 25.31 -17.20 0.14
CA THR A 160 24.62 -16.03 -0.41
C THR A 160 23.11 -16.20 -0.42
N ILE A 161 22.39 -15.07 -0.29
CA ILE A 161 20.96 -14.97 -0.49
C ILE A 161 20.73 -14.02 -1.66
N ALA A 162 19.90 -14.41 -2.62
CA ALA A 162 19.55 -13.53 -3.71
C ALA A 162 18.41 -12.58 -3.27
N TYR A 163 18.66 -11.30 -3.43
CA TYR A 163 17.69 -10.24 -3.12
C TYR A 163 17.20 -9.55 -4.39
N LYS A 164 15.91 -9.19 -4.42
CA LYS A 164 15.35 -8.36 -5.48
C LYS A 164 14.28 -7.44 -4.95
N GLY A 165 14.44 -6.12 -5.14
CA GLY A 165 13.36 -5.15 -5.00
C GLY A 165 12.34 -5.28 -6.14
N ARG A 166 11.06 -5.02 -5.87
CA ARG A 166 9.96 -5.17 -6.85
C ARG A 166 10.21 -4.37 -8.15
N THR A 167 10.81 -3.20 -8.05
CA THR A 167 11.10 -2.32 -9.19
C THR A 167 12.48 -2.55 -9.82
N GLN A 168 13.33 -3.35 -9.20
CA GLN A 168 14.66 -3.62 -9.72
C GLN A 168 14.60 -4.58 -10.93
N PRO A 169 15.41 -4.35 -11.98
CA PRO A 169 15.42 -5.20 -13.16
C PRO A 169 16.06 -6.57 -12.93
N ARG A 170 17.02 -6.67 -12.01
CA ARG A 170 17.78 -7.90 -11.72
C ARG A 170 17.90 -8.13 -10.22
N SER A 171 18.08 -9.41 -9.83
CA SER A 171 18.44 -9.79 -8.46
C SER A 171 19.90 -9.44 -8.18
N GLU A 172 20.18 -9.08 -6.94
CA GLU A 172 21.52 -8.91 -6.38
C GLU A 172 21.81 -10.07 -5.43
N GLU A 173 23.04 -10.58 -5.42
CA GLU A 173 23.48 -11.62 -4.47
C GLU A 173 24.15 -10.93 -3.28
N HIS A 174 23.66 -11.19 -2.10
CA HIS A 174 24.21 -10.70 -0.83
C HIS A 174 24.83 -11.85 -0.05
N THR A 175 26.03 -11.64 0.48
CA THR A 175 26.67 -12.61 1.39
C THR A 175 25.84 -12.67 2.68
N SER A 176 25.40 -13.87 3.05
CA SER A 176 24.70 -14.08 4.32
C SER A 176 25.72 -14.39 5.42
N GLU A 177 25.73 -13.62 6.50
CA GLU A 177 26.47 -13.98 7.73
C GLU A 177 25.77 -15.11 8.52
N LEU A 178 25.10 -16.01 7.82
CA LEU A 178 24.35 -17.13 8.41
C LEU A 178 25.27 -18.25 8.98
N GLN A 179 26.57 -17.97 9.17
CA GLN A 179 27.55 -18.93 9.66
C GLN A 179 28.08 -18.58 11.04
N SER A 180 27.21 -18.32 11.99
CA SER A 180 27.64 -18.29 13.40
C SER A 180 26.57 -18.81 14.33
#